data_fabe4e6a957c940db2c4078b02aefe03
#
_entry.id   fabe4e6a957c940db2c4078b02aefe03
#
_cell.length_a   1.000
_cell.length_b   1.000
_cell.length_c   1.000
_cell.angle_alpha   90.00
_cell.angle_beta   90.00
_cell.angle_gamma   90.00
#
_symmetry.space_group_name_H-M   'P 1'
#
loop_
_entity.id
_entity.type
_entity.pdbx_description
1 polymer ?
#
loop_
_entity_poly.entity_id
_entity_poly.type
_entity_poly.pdbx_seq_one_letter_code
_entity_poly.pdbx_strand_id
1 'polypeptide(L)'
;MDGLVPGIVQDARTGEVLMLGFLNATSYAKTRETGFVTFWSRTRQKLWMKGETSGNRLRVISAATDCDNDALLFRVEVEGDGLVCHEGTVSCFTKPIAIPSQRQGPVVGDPGVRAEVNRG
;
A
#
# COMPACT_ATOMS: atom_id res chain seq x y z
N MET A 1 15.01 5.51 10.56
CA MET A 1 14.30 6.47 9.69
C MET A 1 13.54 7.51 10.51
N ASP A 2 14.19 8.24 11.33
CA ASP A 2 13.61 9.40 12.03
C ASP A 2 12.19 9.16 12.59
N GLY A 3 11.95 7.96 13.11
CA GLY A 3 10.65 7.62 13.66
C GLY A 3 9.58 7.34 12.62
N LEU A 4 9.94 7.25 11.34
CA LEU A 4 9.00 6.92 10.27
C LEU A 4 9.10 5.46 9.88
N VAL A 5 7.96 4.86 9.58
CA VAL A 5 7.91 3.51 9.04
C VAL A 5 7.10 3.52 7.74
N PRO A 6 7.49 2.70 6.76
CA PRO A 6 6.71 2.59 5.55
C PRO A 6 5.44 1.79 5.81
N GLY A 7 4.35 2.22 5.19
CA GLY A 7 3.08 1.52 5.22
C GLY A 7 2.64 1.18 3.81
N ILE A 8 2.52 -0.10 3.54
CA ILE A 8 2.04 -0.61 2.27
C ILE A 8 0.52 -0.73 2.35
N VAL A 9 -0.16 -0.28 1.31
CA VAL A 9 -1.61 -0.39 1.22
C VAL A 9 -1.96 -1.37 0.13
N GLN A 10 -2.76 -2.37 0.49
CA GLN A 10 -3.16 -3.45 -0.40
C GLN A 10 -4.67 -3.58 -0.38
N ASP A 11 -5.27 -3.79 -1.55
CA ASP A 11 -6.71 -4.03 -1.64
C ASP A 11 -7.02 -5.38 -0.98
N ALA A 12 -7.91 -5.37 0.01
CA ALA A 12 -8.25 -6.60 0.76
C ALA A 12 -8.98 -7.61 -0.11
N ARG A 13 -9.67 -7.15 -1.15
CA ARG A 13 -10.45 -8.03 -2.00
C ARG A 13 -9.63 -8.63 -3.14
N THR A 14 -8.79 -7.82 -3.78
CA THR A 14 -8.07 -8.25 -4.98
C THR A 14 -6.63 -8.64 -4.72
N GLY A 15 -6.06 -8.18 -3.62
CA GLY A 15 -4.64 -8.36 -3.33
C GLY A 15 -3.72 -7.36 -4.04
N GLU A 16 -4.29 -6.45 -4.81
CA GLU A 16 -3.47 -5.47 -5.53
C GLU A 16 -2.80 -4.50 -4.56
N VAL A 17 -1.51 -4.25 -4.76
CA VAL A 17 -0.79 -3.22 -4.00
C VAL A 17 -1.15 -1.87 -4.58
N LEU A 18 -1.65 -0.98 -3.72
CA LEU A 18 -2.24 0.28 -4.17
C LEU A 18 -1.30 1.45 -4.03
N MET A 19 -0.58 1.53 -2.92
CA MET A 19 0.36 2.63 -2.67
C MET A 19 1.26 2.30 -1.50
N LEU A 20 2.24 3.17 -1.28
CA LEU A 20 3.09 3.14 -0.09
C LEU A 20 3.21 4.57 0.43
N GLY A 21 3.09 4.74 1.73
CA GLY A 21 3.30 6.01 2.41
C GLY A 21 4.07 5.79 3.69
N PHE A 22 4.31 6.87 4.43
CA PHE A 22 5.06 6.79 5.67
C PHE A 22 4.19 7.20 6.84
N LEU A 23 4.42 6.55 7.98
CA LEU A 23 3.70 6.84 9.21
C LEU A 23 4.69 7.13 10.32
N ASN A 24 4.29 8.03 11.21
CA ASN A 24 4.93 8.20 12.50
C ASN A 24 3.96 7.75 13.59
N ALA A 25 4.35 7.90 14.87
CA ALA A 25 3.49 7.47 15.96
C ALA A 25 2.14 8.19 15.94
N THR A 26 2.13 9.46 15.59
CA THR A 26 0.90 10.26 15.58
C THR A 26 -0.05 9.79 14.46
N SER A 27 0.46 9.59 13.24
CA SER A 27 -0.40 9.15 12.14
C SER A 27 -0.88 7.70 12.34
N TYR A 28 -0.05 6.88 12.94
CA TYR A 28 -0.46 5.51 13.27
C TYR A 28 -1.59 5.51 14.30
N ALA A 29 -1.47 6.32 15.35
CA ALA A 29 -2.53 6.44 16.34
C ALA A 29 -3.82 6.95 15.71
N LYS A 30 -3.72 7.90 14.79
CA LYS A 30 -4.90 8.42 14.07
C LYS A 30 -5.55 7.34 13.21
N THR A 31 -4.75 6.53 12.54
CA THR A 31 -5.26 5.41 11.75
C THR A 31 -6.04 4.44 12.64
N ARG A 32 -5.50 4.12 13.80
CA ARG A 32 -6.20 3.23 14.74
C ARG A 32 -7.49 3.85 15.27
N GLU A 33 -7.47 5.14 15.54
CA GLU A 33 -8.63 5.84 16.07
C GLU A 33 -9.77 5.90 15.06
N THR A 34 -9.47 6.23 13.80
CA THR A 34 -10.49 6.48 12.79
C THR A 34 -10.86 5.25 11.98
N GLY A 35 -9.95 4.29 11.86
CA GLY A 35 -10.12 3.15 10.96
C GLY A 35 -9.76 3.46 9.52
N PHE A 36 -9.25 4.65 9.24
CA PHE A 36 -8.83 5.06 7.90
C PHE A 36 -7.34 5.35 7.90
N VAL A 37 -6.64 4.91 6.84
CA VAL A 37 -5.20 5.06 6.75
C VAL A 37 -4.82 6.53 6.71
N THR A 38 -4.03 6.95 7.67
CA THR A 38 -3.54 8.32 7.80
C THR A 38 -2.02 8.26 7.84
N PHE A 39 -1.40 9.01 6.94
CA PHE A 39 0.05 9.07 6.80
C PHE A 39 0.61 10.33 7.43
N TRP A 40 1.94 10.35 7.55
CA TRP A 40 2.67 11.54 7.89
C TRP A 40 3.41 12.05 6.66
N SER A 41 3.13 13.29 6.27
CA SER A 41 3.83 13.90 5.14
C SER A 41 5.13 14.52 5.63
N ARG A 42 6.27 13.98 5.16
CA ARG A 42 7.58 14.49 5.55
C ARG A 42 7.82 15.90 5.00
N THR A 43 7.36 16.13 3.79
CA THR A 43 7.61 17.43 3.14
C THR A 43 6.74 18.53 3.72
N ARG A 44 5.51 18.20 4.11
CA ARG A 44 4.57 19.19 4.66
C ARG A 44 4.55 19.21 6.19
N GLN A 45 5.19 18.24 6.83
CA GLN A 45 5.24 18.10 8.28
C GLN A 45 3.85 18.11 8.90
N LYS A 46 2.96 17.29 8.34
CA LYS A 46 1.58 17.21 8.85
C LYS A 46 0.95 15.87 8.55
N LEU A 47 -0.14 15.60 9.26
CA LEU A 47 -0.97 14.41 9.01
C LEU A 47 -1.67 14.53 7.65
N TRP A 48 -1.84 13.39 7.03
CA TRP A 48 -2.49 13.31 5.73
C TRP A 48 -3.35 12.05 5.69
N MET A 49 -4.67 12.20 5.83
CA MET A 49 -5.60 11.09 5.65
C MET A 49 -5.83 10.91 4.17
N LYS A 50 -5.43 9.76 3.64
CA LYS A 50 -5.62 9.48 2.21
C LYS A 50 -7.10 9.48 1.88
N GLY A 51 -7.46 10.27 0.87
CA GLY A 51 -8.83 10.30 0.39
C GLY A 51 -9.77 11.23 1.12
N GLU A 52 -9.28 12.02 2.09
CA GLU A 52 -10.20 12.90 2.83
C GLU A 52 -10.83 13.97 1.95
N THR A 53 -10.15 14.38 0.89
CA THR A 53 -10.71 15.36 -0.05
C THR A 53 -11.48 14.70 -1.18
N SER A 54 -10.93 13.62 -1.74
CA SER A 54 -11.54 12.93 -2.88
C SER A 54 -12.72 12.04 -2.50
N GLY A 55 -12.81 11.66 -1.23
CA GLY A 55 -13.79 10.68 -0.78
C GLY A 55 -13.32 9.24 -0.93
N ASN A 56 -12.15 9.01 -1.50
CA ASN A 56 -11.63 7.66 -1.72
C ASN A 56 -10.74 7.25 -0.54
N ARG A 57 -11.32 7.23 0.66
CA ARG A 57 -10.59 6.90 1.87
C ARG A 57 -10.29 5.41 1.92
N LEU A 58 -9.26 5.06 2.67
CA LEU A 58 -8.80 3.69 2.78
C LEU A 58 -9.23 3.10 4.13
N ARG A 59 -10.35 2.37 4.12
CA ARG A 59 -10.87 1.74 5.34
C ARG A 59 -10.05 0.51 5.64
N VAL A 60 -9.47 0.45 6.83
CA VAL A 60 -8.64 -0.67 7.24
C VAL A 60 -9.51 -1.88 7.56
N ILE A 61 -9.27 -2.99 6.86
CA ILE A 61 -9.90 -4.28 7.14
C ILE A 61 -9.00 -5.09 8.06
N SER A 62 -7.70 -5.09 7.79
CA SER A 62 -6.72 -5.76 8.64
C SER A 62 -5.37 -5.07 8.49
N ALA A 63 -4.52 -5.28 9.47
CA ALA A 63 -3.19 -4.69 9.46
C ALA A 63 -2.20 -5.64 10.11
N ALA A 64 -0.95 -5.58 9.66
CA ALA A 64 0.13 -6.39 10.20
C ALA A 64 1.43 -5.63 10.14
N THR A 65 2.35 -5.98 11.04
CA THR A 65 3.73 -5.56 10.92
C THR A 65 4.54 -6.70 10.32
N ASP A 66 5.71 -6.39 9.79
CA ASP A 66 6.60 -7.43 9.32
C ASP A 66 7.37 -8.05 10.50
N CYS A 67 8.26 -9.01 10.19
CA CYS A 67 8.88 -9.84 11.24
C CYS A 67 9.77 -9.06 12.21
N ASP A 68 10.28 -7.91 11.81
CA ASP A 68 11.12 -7.08 12.67
C ASP A 68 10.46 -5.76 13.06
N ASN A 69 9.15 -5.63 12.80
CA ASN A 69 8.33 -4.49 13.25
C ASN A 69 8.79 -3.15 12.70
N ASP A 70 9.29 -3.11 11.48
CA ASP A 70 9.73 -1.86 10.87
C ASP A 70 8.97 -1.48 9.59
N ALA A 71 7.93 -2.23 9.25
CA ALA A 71 7.05 -1.92 8.13
C ALA A 71 5.63 -2.36 8.46
N LEU A 72 4.66 -1.68 7.87
CA LEU A 72 3.25 -1.97 8.08
C LEU A 72 2.61 -2.39 6.78
N LEU A 73 1.65 -3.30 6.87
CA LEU A 73 0.79 -3.67 5.75
C LEU A 73 -0.65 -3.43 6.17
N PHE A 74 -1.33 -2.55 5.45
CA PHE A 74 -2.76 -2.30 5.63
C PHE A 74 -3.53 -2.92 4.48
N ARG A 75 -4.43 -3.83 4.81
CA ARG A 75 -5.37 -4.35 3.83
C ARG A 75 -6.64 -3.55 3.96
N VAL A 76 -7.08 -2.96 2.87
CA VAL A 76 -8.11 -1.94 2.91
C VAL A 76 -9.24 -2.21 1.93
N GLU A 77 -10.37 -1.57 2.21
CA GLU A 77 -11.44 -1.38 1.25
C GLU A 77 -11.44 0.10 0.88
N VAL A 78 -11.29 0.39 -0.41
CA VAL A 78 -11.23 1.77 -0.87
C VAL A 78 -12.64 2.30 -1.03
N GLU A 79 -12.92 3.45 -0.40
CA GLU A 79 -14.22 4.10 -0.51
C GLU A 79 -14.30 4.92 -1.79
N GLY A 80 -15.49 5.46 -2.07
CA GLY A 80 -15.69 6.31 -3.22
C GLY A 80 -15.68 5.53 -4.52
N ASP A 81 -14.99 6.05 -5.52
CA ASP A 81 -14.91 5.40 -6.83
C ASP A 81 -13.75 4.41 -6.94
N GLY A 82 -13.02 4.20 -5.85
CA GLY A 82 -11.96 3.19 -5.79
C GLY A 82 -10.63 3.61 -6.39
N LEU A 83 -10.48 4.86 -6.77
CA LEU A 83 -9.24 5.35 -7.38
C LEU A 83 -8.32 5.90 -6.30
N VAL A 84 -7.19 5.25 -6.10
CA VAL A 84 -6.26 5.62 -5.03
C VAL A 84 -5.28 6.69 -5.48
N CYS A 85 -4.78 6.57 -6.70
CA CYS A 85 -3.78 7.50 -7.21
C CYS A 85 -4.41 8.83 -7.64
N HIS A 86 -3.73 9.94 -7.32
CA HIS A 86 -4.22 11.27 -7.74
C HIS A 86 -4.25 11.42 -9.26
N GLU A 87 -3.60 10.53 -10.01
CA GLU A 87 -3.65 10.53 -11.47
C GLU A 87 -4.86 9.76 -12.01
N GLY A 88 -5.76 9.33 -11.14
CA GLY A 88 -7.00 8.70 -11.56
C GLY A 88 -6.90 7.21 -11.82
N THR A 89 -5.90 6.55 -11.27
CA THR A 89 -5.75 5.09 -11.39
C THR A 89 -6.05 4.41 -10.06
N VAL A 90 -6.39 3.13 -10.12
CA VAL A 90 -6.67 2.33 -8.92
C VAL A 90 -5.41 2.24 -8.07
N SER A 91 -4.27 1.95 -8.69
CA SER A 91 -2.99 1.83 -7.99
C SER A 91 -2.07 2.97 -8.39
N CYS A 92 -1.17 3.34 -7.48
CA CYS A 92 -0.10 4.29 -7.79
C CYS A 92 1.03 3.64 -8.59
N PHE A 93 1.10 2.32 -8.60
CA PHE A 93 2.18 1.59 -9.26
C PHE A 93 1.81 1.32 -10.71
N THR A 94 1.98 2.34 -11.56
CA THR A 94 1.53 2.29 -12.96
C THR A 94 2.65 2.42 -13.97
N LYS A 95 3.88 2.70 -13.53
CA LYS A 95 4.99 2.97 -14.45
C LYS A 95 5.99 1.83 -14.40
N PRO A 96 5.88 0.87 -15.32
CA PRO A 96 6.78 -0.28 -15.30
C PRO A 96 8.22 0.12 -15.59
N ILE A 97 9.14 -0.62 -15.00
CA ILE A 97 10.55 -0.48 -15.32
C ILE A 97 11.04 -1.81 -15.91
N ALA A 98 11.96 -1.71 -16.84
CA ALA A 98 12.49 -2.88 -17.52
C ALA A 98 13.62 -3.47 -16.69
N ILE A 99 13.31 -4.60 -16.03
CA ILE A 99 14.34 -5.36 -15.31
C ILE A 99 14.49 -6.70 -16.02
N PRO A 100 15.67 -6.99 -16.58
CA PRO A 100 15.86 -8.26 -17.28
C PRO A 100 15.62 -9.44 -16.35
N SER A 101 14.84 -10.41 -16.83
CA SER A 101 14.60 -11.61 -16.07
C SER A 101 15.79 -12.54 -16.17
N GLN A 102 16.19 -13.14 -15.05
CA GLN A 102 17.22 -14.16 -15.01
C GLN A 102 16.67 -15.52 -15.42
N ARG A 103 15.36 -15.65 -15.49
CA ARG A 103 14.72 -16.93 -15.81
C ARG A 103 14.56 -17.09 -17.30
N GLN A 104 14.72 -18.33 -17.75
CA GLN A 104 14.35 -18.75 -19.09
C GLN A 104 12.95 -19.33 -19.03
N GLY A 105 12.18 -19.15 -20.11
CA GLY A 105 10.85 -19.71 -20.20
C GLY A 105 9.75 -18.75 -19.75
N PRO A 106 8.59 -19.28 -19.32
CA PRO A 106 7.42 -18.44 -19.04
C PRO A 106 7.70 -17.38 -17.99
N VAL A 107 7.06 -16.22 -18.16
CA VAL A 107 7.20 -15.13 -17.20
C VAL A 107 6.33 -15.36 -15.98
N VAL A 108 6.67 -14.65 -14.89
CA VAL A 108 5.85 -14.62 -13.69
C VAL A 108 4.47 -14.11 -14.07
N GLY A 109 3.45 -14.60 -13.61
CA GLY A 109 2.09 -14.27 -14.01
C GLY A 109 1.49 -15.30 -14.92
N ASP A 110 2.32 -16.12 -15.55
CA ASP A 110 1.88 -17.30 -16.27
C ASP A 110 1.38 -18.29 -15.21
N PRO A 111 0.16 -18.83 -15.37
CA PRO A 111 -0.39 -19.73 -14.36
C PRO A 111 0.48 -20.93 -14.03
N GLY A 112 1.25 -21.43 -15.01
CA GLY A 112 2.14 -22.56 -14.76
C GLY A 112 3.37 -22.21 -13.93
N VAL A 113 3.67 -20.93 -13.77
CA VAL A 113 4.88 -20.47 -13.10
C VAL A 113 4.60 -19.96 -11.70
N ARG A 114 3.39 -19.47 -11.45
CA ARG A 114 3.06 -18.83 -10.18
C ARG A 114 3.39 -19.66 -8.95
N ALA A 115 3.06 -20.93 -8.99
CA ALA A 115 3.29 -21.81 -7.83
C ALA A 115 4.77 -21.90 -7.50
N GLU A 116 5.62 -21.91 -8.50
CA GLU A 116 7.07 -21.97 -8.29
C GLU A 116 7.59 -20.68 -7.68
N VAL A 117 7.10 -19.56 -8.18
CA VAL A 117 7.51 -18.26 -7.67
C VAL A 117 7.15 -18.10 -6.20
N ASN A 118 5.98 -18.59 -5.81
CA ASN A 118 5.51 -18.44 -4.44
C ASN A 118 6.33 -19.23 -3.43
N ARG A 119 7.12 -20.14 -3.87
CA ARG A 119 7.99 -20.89 -2.96
C ARG A 119 9.26 -20.14 -2.60
N GLY A 120 9.51 -19.08 -3.24
CA GLY A 120 10.50 -18.10 -2.96
C GLY A 120 11.84 -18.39 -2.75
#